data_dbb1917f995e26ef5bf38a209cc77b43
#
_entry.id   dbb1917f995e26ef5bf38a209cc77b43
#
_cell.length_a   1.000
_cell.length_b   1.000
_cell.length_c   1.000
_cell.angle_alpha   90.00
_cell.angle_beta   90.00
_cell.angle_gamma   90.00
#
_symmetry.space_group_name_H-M   'P 1'
#
loop_
_entity.id
_entity.type
_entity.pdbx_description
1 polymer ?
#
loop_
_entity_poly.entity_id
_entity_poly.type
_entity_poly.pdbx_seq_one_letter_code
_entity_poly.pdbx_strand_id
1 'polypeptide(L)'
;LLRFEDEVSVTKAQIDAIMDWLNTKKSNTEIAYRPTRVLLQDYTGIPAVADLAAMREAVKEKNKDPKKINPLSPVDLVIDHSVQVDDFANVSSLKKNVDIEFDRNGERYSFLKWGQQAFDNFRIVPPGTGICHQVNLEYLSKVVWTAKSENDDYIFPDTLVGTDSHT
;
A
#
# COMPACT_ATOMS: atom_id res chain seq x y z
N LEU A 1 -5.46 12.96 -10.21
CA LEU A 1 -6.85 12.97 -10.67
C LEU A 1 -6.97 12.64 -12.17
N LEU A 2 -6.28 13.34 -13.06
CA LEU A 2 -6.38 13.15 -14.52
C LEU A 2 -6.30 11.68 -14.99
N ARG A 3 -5.49 10.85 -14.32
CA ARG A 3 -5.35 9.43 -14.65
C ARG A 3 -6.61 8.59 -14.36
N PHE A 4 -7.48 9.09 -13.51
CA PHE A 4 -8.62 8.35 -12.95
C PHE A 4 -9.95 9.08 -13.19
N GLU A 5 -9.95 10.05 -14.10
CA GLU A 5 -11.15 10.73 -14.52
C GLU A 5 -12.07 9.72 -15.23
N ASP A 6 -13.26 9.51 -14.67
CA ASP A 6 -14.24 8.51 -15.10
C ASP A 6 -15.69 9.04 -14.98
N GLU A 7 -15.84 10.35 -14.68
CA GLU A 7 -17.12 11.04 -14.41
C GLU A 7 -17.97 10.39 -13.29
N VAL A 8 -17.39 9.47 -12.53
CA VAL A 8 -18.06 8.77 -11.41
C VAL A 8 -17.31 9.00 -10.11
N SER A 9 -16.07 8.52 -10.02
CA SER A 9 -15.22 8.68 -8.84
C SER A 9 -14.37 9.94 -8.92
N VAL A 10 -13.91 10.28 -10.09
CA VAL A 10 -13.18 11.52 -10.40
C VAL A 10 -13.89 12.21 -11.55
N THR A 11 -14.43 13.40 -11.30
CA THR A 11 -15.16 14.18 -12.30
C THR A 11 -14.32 15.31 -12.87
N LYS A 12 -14.68 15.75 -14.07
CA LYS A 12 -14.08 16.94 -14.68
C LYS A 12 -14.22 18.17 -13.78
N ALA A 13 -15.36 18.32 -13.10
CA ALA A 13 -15.60 19.44 -12.18
C ALA A 13 -14.57 19.50 -11.02
N GLN A 14 -14.15 18.36 -10.49
CA GLN A 14 -13.09 18.29 -9.47
C GLN A 14 -11.73 18.70 -10.03
N ILE A 15 -11.44 18.36 -11.28
CA ILE A 15 -10.20 18.75 -11.96
C ILE A 15 -10.22 20.27 -12.22
N ASP A 16 -11.30 20.81 -12.73
CA ASP A 16 -11.50 22.24 -12.97
C ASP A 16 -11.36 23.06 -11.66
N ALA A 17 -11.89 22.55 -10.53
CA ALA A 17 -11.74 23.19 -9.23
C ALA A 17 -10.28 23.29 -8.76
N ILE A 18 -9.41 22.33 -9.11
CA ILE A 18 -7.97 22.40 -8.83
C ILE A 18 -7.32 23.50 -9.70
N MET A 19 -7.72 23.59 -10.96
CA MET A 19 -7.21 24.65 -11.85
C MET A 19 -7.60 26.04 -11.34
N ASP A 20 -8.85 26.22 -10.91
CA ASP A 20 -9.32 27.47 -10.33
C ASP A 20 -8.61 27.84 -9.03
N TRP A 21 -8.17 26.86 -8.26
CA TRP A 21 -7.42 27.09 -7.01
C TRP A 21 -6.13 27.88 -7.25
N LEU A 22 -5.50 27.75 -8.41
CA LEU A 22 -4.30 28.52 -8.75
C LEU A 22 -4.57 30.04 -8.70
N ASN A 23 -5.78 30.45 -9.03
CA ASN A 23 -6.20 31.85 -9.05
C ASN A 23 -6.80 32.28 -7.71
N THR A 24 -7.71 31.49 -7.18
CA THR A 24 -8.54 31.85 -6.02
C THR A 24 -7.85 31.59 -4.68
N LYS A 25 -6.87 30.66 -4.66
CA LYS A 25 -6.20 30.12 -3.45
C LYS A 25 -7.17 29.55 -2.41
N LYS A 26 -8.40 29.27 -2.81
CA LYS A 26 -9.45 28.67 -1.97
C LYS A 26 -10.23 27.65 -2.78
N SER A 27 -10.67 26.58 -2.14
CA SER A 27 -11.60 25.62 -2.70
C SER A 27 -12.50 25.06 -1.60
N ASN A 28 -13.77 24.87 -1.92
CA ASN A 28 -14.73 24.12 -1.10
C ASN A 28 -15.10 22.79 -1.76
N THR A 29 -14.37 22.39 -2.78
CA THR A 29 -14.61 21.16 -3.53
C THR A 29 -13.73 20.06 -2.96
N GLU A 30 -14.34 18.98 -2.52
CA GLU A 30 -13.66 17.75 -2.17
C GLU A 30 -13.18 17.03 -3.43
N ILE A 31 -12.02 16.38 -3.36
CA ILE A 31 -11.45 15.63 -4.46
C ILE A 31 -11.20 14.17 -4.07
N ALA A 32 -11.45 13.26 -4.99
CA ALA A 32 -11.14 11.84 -4.83
C ALA A 32 -9.64 11.60 -5.15
N TYR A 33 -8.78 11.93 -4.20
CA TYR A 33 -7.33 11.74 -4.37
C TYR A 33 -6.96 10.26 -4.33
N ARG A 34 -6.21 9.81 -5.34
CA ARG A 34 -5.59 8.48 -5.38
C ARG A 34 -4.08 8.62 -5.44
N PRO A 35 -3.34 8.13 -4.43
CA PRO A 35 -1.89 8.12 -4.46
C PRO A 35 -1.36 7.16 -5.52
N THR A 36 -0.12 7.36 -5.91
CA THR A 36 0.59 6.42 -6.79
C THR A 36 0.77 5.06 -6.14
N ARG A 37 1.00 5.06 -4.83
CA ARG A 37 1.17 3.86 -4.01
C ARG A 37 0.76 4.10 -2.57
N VAL A 38 0.54 3.01 -1.86
CA VAL A 38 0.23 3.00 -0.43
C VAL A 38 1.33 2.23 0.29
N LEU A 39 1.81 2.77 1.41
CA LEU A 39 2.76 2.11 2.28
C LEU A 39 2.07 1.71 3.58
N LEU A 40 2.13 0.43 3.88
CA LEU A 40 1.60 -0.13 5.12
C LEU A 40 2.76 -0.64 5.97
N GLN A 41 2.63 -0.51 7.25
CA GLN A 41 3.45 -1.24 8.20
C GLN A 41 2.68 -2.46 8.73
N ASP A 42 3.39 -3.39 9.38
CA ASP A 42 2.83 -4.67 9.76
C ASP A 42 1.64 -4.57 10.73
N TYR A 43 1.70 -3.73 11.77
CA TYR A 43 0.62 -3.64 12.75
C TYR A 43 -0.64 -2.97 12.23
N THR A 44 -0.50 -1.92 11.43
CA THR A 44 -1.64 -1.17 10.89
C THR A 44 -2.09 -1.70 9.53
N GLY A 45 -1.21 -2.35 8.79
CA GLY A 45 -1.49 -2.91 7.47
C GLY A 45 -2.26 -4.23 7.50
N ILE A 46 -2.02 -5.09 8.49
CA ILE A 46 -2.71 -6.37 8.60
C ILE A 46 -4.22 -6.22 8.71
N PRO A 47 -4.79 -5.34 9.54
CA PRO A 47 -6.22 -5.07 9.55
C PRO A 47 -6.78 -4.67 8.19
N ALA A 48 -6.08 -3.81 7.45
CA ALA A 48 -6.51 -3.42 6.11
C ALA A 48 -6.55 -4.59 5.12
N VAL A 49 -5.58 -5.51 5.20
CA VAL A 49 -5.59 -6.75 4.39
C VAL A 49 -6.71 -7.69 4.82
N ALA A 50 -7.01 -7.75 6.12
CA ALA A 50 -8.14 -8.53 6.65
C ALA A 50 -9.48 -7.99 6.14
N ASP A 51 -9.66 -6.67 6.08
CA ASP A 51 -10.85 -6.06 5.51
C ASP A 51 -11.01 -6.39 4.02
N LEU A 52 -9.94 -6.34 3.24
CA LEU A 52 -9.96 -6.76 1.84
C LEU A 52 -10.32 -8.25 1.68
N ALA A 53 -9.84 -9.11 2.59
CA ALA A 53 -10.19 -10.52 2.61
C ALA A 53 -11.69 -10.73 2.92
N ALA A 54 -12.21 -10.01 3.92
CA ALA A 54 -13.64 -10.03 4.27
C ALA A 54 -14.52 -9.53 3.13
N MET A 55 -14.09 -8.48 2.42
CA MET A 55 -14.78 -7.99 1.22
C MET A 55 -14.83 -9.06 0.12
N ARG A 56 -13.76 -9.82 -0.10
CA ARG A 56 -13.74 -10.94 -1.05
C ARG A 56 -14.74 -12.03 -0.67
N GLU A 57 -14.81 -12.36 0.62
CA GLU A 57 -15.77 -13.35 1.11
C GLU A 57 -17.21 -12.89 0.89
N ALA A 58 -17.55 -11.67 1.26
CA ALA A 58 -18.86 -11.08 1.03
C ALA A 58 -19.27 -11.06 -0.45
N VAL A 59 -18.32 -10.77 -1.36
CA VAL A 59 -18.56 -10.83 -2.81
C VAL A 59 -18.82 -12.26 -3.28
N LYS A 60 -18.07 -13.23 -2.74
CA LYS A 60 -18.25 -14.66 -3.03
C LYS A 60 -19.63 -15.17 -2.57
N GLU A 61 -20.07 -14.77 -1.38
CA GLU A 61 -21.40 -15.11 -0.87
C GLU A 61 -22.55 -14.60 -1.78
N LYS A 62 -22.29 -13.50 -2.49
CA LYS A 62 -23.22 -12.96 -3.50
C LYS A 62 -23.08 -13.62 -4.88
N ASN A 63 -22.36 -14.74 -4.99
CA ASN A 63 -22.07 -15.43 -6.24
C ASN A 63 -21.41 -14.54 -7.30
N LYS A 64 -20.56 -13.60 -6.86
CA LYS A 64 -19.77 -12.73 -7.72
C LYS A 64 -18.29 -13.12 -7.65
N ASP A 65 -17.52 -12.66 -8.62
CA ASP A 65 -16.09 -12.94 -8.68
C ASP A 65 -15.32 -12.15 -7.59
N PRO A 66 -14.74 -12.83 -6.57
CA PRO A 66 -13.99 -12.16 -5.50
C PRO A 66 -12.69 -11.50 -5.99
N LYS A 67 -12.16 -11.88 -7.15
CA LYS A 67 -10.95 -11.27 -7.72
C LYS A 67 -11.16 -9.81 -8.12
N LYS A 68 -12.40 -9.35 -8.21
CA LYS A 68 -12.71 -7.92 -8.40
C LYS A 68 -12.28 -7.05 -7.23
N ILE A 69 -12.10 -7.63 -6.04
CA ILE A 69 -11.60 -6.93 -4.87
C ILE A 69 -10.07 -7.00 -4.87
N ASN A 70 -9.45 -5.89 -5.19
CA ASN A 70 -8.02 -5.66 -5.15
C ASN A 70 -7.74 -4.23 -4.62
N PRO A 71 -6.57 -3.96 -4.06
CA PRO A 71 -6.16 -2.59 -3.79
C PRO A 71 -6.22 -1.74 -5.06
N LEU A 72 -6.79 -0.55 -4.98
CA LEU A 72 -6.91 0.36 -6.13
C LEU A 72 -5.58 1.00 -6.52
N SER A 73 -4.65 1.12 -5.57
CA SER A 73 -3.27 1.56 -5.79
C SER A 73 -2.33 0.45 -5.37
N PRO A 74 -1.12 0.36 -5.93
CA PRO A 74 -0.09 -0.56 -5.45
C PRO A 74 0.18 -0.39 -3.96
N VAL A 75 0.26 -1.48 -3.23
CA VAL A 75 0.48 -1.50 -1.78
C VAL A 75 1.77 -2.24 -1.48
N ASP A 76 2.65 -1.60 -0.72
CA ASP A 76 3.81 -2.22 -0.09
C ASP A 76 3.60 -2.29 1.42
N LEU A 77 3.63 -3.50 1.99
CA LEU A 77 3.58 -3.70 3.43
C LEU A 77 4.97 -4.08 3.93
N VAL A 78 5.53 -3.25 4.81
CA VAL A 78 6.86 -3.46 5.39
C VAL A 78 6.71 -4.02 6.80
N ILE A 79 7.38 -5.15 7.05
CA ILE A 79 7.43 -5.77 8.38
C ILE A 79 8.66 -5.23 9.09
N ASP A 80 8.48 -4.25 9.96
CA ASP A 80 9.58 -3.56 10.63
C ASP A 80 9.49 -3.49 12.15
N HIS A 81 8.29 -3.49 12.73
CA HIS A 81 8.10 -3.27 14.17
C HIS A 81 7.93 -4.54 14.99
N SER A 82 7.66 -5.68 14.37
CA SER A 82 7.44 -6.93 15.07
C SER A 82 8.71 -7.63 15.51
N VAL A 83 9.83 -7.37 14.82
CA VAL A 83 11.11 -7.99 15.16
C VAL A 83 11.65 -7.44 16.47
N GLN A 84 11.70 -8.27 17.50
CA GLN A 84 12.23 -7.92 18.82
C GLN A 84 13.68 -8.36 18.96
N VAL A 85 14.41 -7.70 19.86
CA VAL A 85 15.80 -8.04 20.19
C VAL A 85 15.80 -9.03 21.35
N ASP A 86 15.73 -10.32 21.05
CA ASP A 86 15.82 -11.42 22.03
C ASP A 86 17.29 -11.90 22.22
N ASP A 87 18.07 -11.85 21.16
CA ASP A 87 19.50 -12.19 21.16
C ASP A 87 20.29 -10.95 20.72
N PHE A 88 21.46 -10.71 21.34
CA PHE A 88 22.27 -9.52 21.09
C PHE A 88 23.76 -9.80 21.27
N ALA A 89 24.59 -8.83 20.89
CA ALA A 89 26.03 -8.79 21.08
C ALA A 89 26.81 -9.91 20.37
N ASN A 90 26.27 -10.52 19.31
CA ASN A 90 27.03 -11.43 18.45
C ASN A 90 26.59 -11.35 16.98
N VAL A 91 27.41 -11.86 16.07
CA VAL A 91 27.21 -11.78 14.63
C VAL A 91 25.93 -12.51 14.17
N SER A 92 25.50 -13.53 14.89
CA SER A 92 24.30 -14.32 14.56
C SER A 92 23.01 -13.75 15.10
N SER A 93 23.05 -12.71 15.94
CA SER A 93 21.88 -12.19 16.64
C SER A 93 20.76 -11.74 15.70
N LEU A 94 21.10 -11.05 14.60
CA LEU A 94 20.09 -10.63 13.63
C LEU A 94 19.30 -11.83 13.08
N LYS A 95 20.02 -12.86 12.64
CA LYS A 95 19.37 -14.06 12.10
C LYS A 95 18.50 -14.75 13.14
N LYS A 96 19.01 -14.92 14.37
CA LYS A 96 18.24 -15.54 15.45
C LYS A 96 16.96 -14.76 15.77
N ASN A 97 17.02 -13.45 15.84
CA ASN A 97 15.85 -12.61 16.11
C ASN A 97 14.81 -12.73 14.99
N VAL A 98 15.24 -12.79 13.73
CA VAL A 98 14.32 -13.02 12.59
C VAL A 98 13.71 -14.42 12.66
N ASP A 99 14.50 -15.47 12.97
CA ASP A 99 13.97 -16.83 13.12
C ASP A 99 12.93 -16.92 14.24
N ILE A 100 13.20 -16.28 15.40
CA ILE A 100 12.24 -16.20 16.53
C ILE A 100 10.98 -15.44 16.12
N GLU A 101 11.12 -14.37 15.35
CA GLU A 101 9.98 -13.62 14.83
C GLU A 101 9.06 -14.48 13.95
N PHE A 102 9.63 -15.27 13.05
CA PHE A 102 8.84 -16.19 12.22
C PHE A 102 8.14 -17.27 13.05
N ASP A 103 8.78 -17.79 14.09
CA ASP A 103 8.18 -18.76 15.00
C ASP A 103 7.00 -18.16 15.80
N ARG A 104 7.18 -16.93 16.31
CA ARG A 104 6.13 -16.24 17.08
C ARG A 104 4.92 -15.86 16.26
N ASN A 105 5.13 -15.42 15.03
CA ASN A 105 4.13 -14.80 14.19
C ASN A 105 3.81 -15.61 12.92
N GLY A 106 4.02 -16.92 12.94
CA GLY A 106 3.85 -17.79 11.78
C GLY A 106 2.47 -17.73 11.14
N GLU A 107 1.39 -17.61 11.91
CA GLU A 107 0.02 -17.47 11.41
C GLU A 107 -0.13 -16.13 10.65
N ARG A 108 0.40 -15.05 11.20
CA ARG A 108 0.41 -13.72 10.57
C ARG A 108 1.11 -13.76 9.22
N TYR A 109 2.28 -14.36 9.17
CA TYR A 109 3.05 -14.45 7.92
C TYR A 109 2.40 -15.38 6.90
N SER A 110 1.74 -16.42 7.34
CA SER A 110 0.95 -17.29 6.46
C SER A 110 -0.21 -16.51 5.82
N PHE A 111 -0.91 -15.70 6.60
CA PHE A 111 -1.96 -14.82 6.11
C PHE A 111 -1.45 -13.78 5.11
N LEU A 112 -0.35 -13.10 5.45
CA LEU A 112 0.26 -12.10 4.57
C LEU A 112 0.76 -12.73 3.27
N LYS A 113 1.37 -13.90 3.33
CA LYS A 113 1.82 -14.64 2.14
C LYS A 113 0.63 -15.01 1.24
N TRP A 114 -0.48 -15.42 1.83
CA TRP A 114 -1.72 -15.60 1.09
C TRP A 114 -2.17 -14.29 0.43
N GLY A 115 -2.18 -13.19 1.15
CA GLY A 115 -2.54 -11.86 0.63
C GLY A 115 -1.71 -11.45 -0.58
N GLN A 116 -0.39 -11.64 -0.52
CA GLN A 116 0.51 -11.35 -1.64
C GLN A 116 0.23 -12.21 -2.89
N GLN A 117 -0.29 -13.41 -2.71
CA GLN A 117 -0.67 -14.28 -3.82
C GLN A 117 -2.10 -14.01 -4.33
N ALA A 118 -2.97 -13.55 -3.44
CA ALA A 118 -4.38 -13.34 -3.71
C ALA A 118 -4.66 -11.98 -4.38
N PHE A 119 -3.91 -10.93 -4.03
CA PHE A 119 -4.10 -9.58 -4.52
C PHE A 119 -3.03 -9.22 -5.55
N ASP A 120 -3.46 -8.65 -6.67
CA ASP A 120 -2.55 -8.31 -7.78
C ASP A 120 -1.61 -7.12 -7.46
N ASN A 121 -2.07 -6.19 -6.62
CA ASN A 121 -1.38 -4.95 -6.29
C ASN A 121 -0.83 -4.94 -4.86
N PHE A 122 -0.45 -6.08 -4.30
CA PHE A 122 0.00 -6.18 -2.93
C PHE A 122 1.35 -6.88 -2.84
N ARG A 123 2.29 -6.24 -2.19
CA ARG A 123 3.67 -6.71 -1.99
C ARG A 123 4.06 -6.64 -0.52
N ILE A 124 4.87 -7.60 -0.06
CA ILE A 124 5.37 -7.65 1.32
C ILE A 124 6.87 -7.56 1.31
N VAL A 125 7.39 -6.68 2.16
CA VAL A 125 8.82 -6.61 2.49
C VAL A 125 9.01 -7.41 3.79
N PRO A 126 9.84 -8.48 3.77
CA PRO A 126 9.97 -9.39 4.91
C PRO A 126 10.68 -8.75 6.11
N PRO A 127 10.56 -9.35 7.31
CA PRO A 127 11.26 -8.88 8.51
C PRO A 127 12.77 -8.94 8.33
N GLY A 128 13.48 -8.04 9.03
CA GLY A 128 14.94 -7.95 8.96
C GLY A 128 15.49 -7.19 7.75
N THR A 129 14.65 -6.65 6.88
CA THR A 129 15.07 -5.85 5.72
C THR A 129 15.47 -4.43 6.12
N GLY A 130 14.81 -3.85 7.12
CA GLY A 130 15.03 -2.50 7.61
C GLY A 130 13.73 -1.86 8.05
N ILE A 131 13.82 -0.67 8.62
CA ILE A 131 12.63 0.08 9.04
C ILE A 131 11.89 0.66 7.83
N CYS A 132 10.59 0.85 7.99
CA CYS A 132 9.67 1.31 6.95
C CYS A 132 10.17 2.54 6.19
N HIS A 133 10.64 3.56 6.90
CA HIS A 133 11.13 4.81 6.30
C HIS A 133 12.36 4.61 5.41
N GLN A 134 13.35 3.87 5.88
CA GLN A 134 14.57 3.59 5.13
C GLN A 134 14.28 2.71 3.91
N VAL A 135 13.52 1.63 4.10
CA VAL A 135 13.10 0.75 2.99
C VAL A 135 12.31 1.54 1.94
N ASN A 136 11.42 2.44 2.39
CA ASN A 136 10.68 3.29 1.49
C ASN A 136 11.57 4.19 0.65
N LEU A 137 12.49 4.93 1.29
CA LEU A 137 13.34 5.91 0.59
C LEU A 137 14.41 5.27 -0.28
N GLU A 138 14.97 4.14 0.16
CA GLU A 138 16.13 3.54 -0.51
C GLU A 138 15.74 2.52 -1.59
N TYR A 139 14.57 1.87 -1.48
CA TYR A 139 14.22 0.74 -2.33
C TYR A 139 12.85 0.84 -3.01
N LEU A 140 11.85 1.44 -2.37
CA LEU A 140 10.48 1.43 -2.88
C LEU A 140 10.11 2.70 -3.63
N SER A 141 10.59 3.86 -3.19
CA SER A 141 10.26 5.15 -3.80
C SER A 141 10.93 5.31 -5.16
N LYS A 142 10.20 5.97 -6.04
CA LYS A 142 10.70 6.40 -7.36
C LYS A 142 10.35 7.88 -7.52
N VAL A 143 11.21 8.65 -8.15
CA VAL A 143 10.87 10.06 -8.42
C VAL A 143 9.68 10.16 -9.37
N VAL A 144 9.66 9.26 -10.37
CA VAL A 144 8.67 9.23 -11.45
C VAL A 144 8.20 7.81 -11.68
N TRP A 145 6.90 7.66 -11.88
CA TRP A 145 6.23 6.44 -12.28
C TRP A 145 5.72 6.53 -13.71
N THR A 146 5.57 5.37 -14.33
CA THR A 146 4.94 5.23 -15.64
C THR A 146 3.77 4.28 -15.56
N ALA A 147 2.70 4.57 -16.28
CA ALA A 147 1.58 3.67 -16.49
C ALA A 147 1.20 3.66 -17.97
N LYS A 148 0.80 2.51 -18.46
CA LYS A 148 0.31 2.33 -19.82
C LYS A 148 -1.21 2.50 -19.85
N SER A 149 -1.69 3.21 -20.85
CA SER A 149 -3.08 3.24 -21.28
C SER A 149 -3.19 2.64 -22.69
N GLU A 150 -4.41 2.44 -23.16
CA GLU A 150 -4.66 1.94 -24.51
C GLU A 150 -4.06 2.83 -25.60
N ASN A 151 -4.03 4.14 -25.38
CA ASN A 151 -3.60 5.11 -26.39
C ASN A 151 -2.33 5.87 -26.05
N ASP A 152 -1.95 5.94 -24.76
CA ASP A 152 -0.86 6.81 -24.28
C ASP A 152 -0.11 6.19 -23.11
N ASP A 153 1.15 6.57 -22.95
CA ASP A 153 1.94 6.31 -21.75
C ASP A 153 1.87 7.52 -20.82
N TYR A 154 1.43 7.30 -19.59
CA TYR A 154 1.41 8.34 -18.55
C TYR A 154 2.70 8.35 -17.76
N ILE A 155 3.22 9.55 -17.53
CA ILE A 155 4.34 9.82 -16.62
C ILE A 155 3.83 10.71 -15.49
N PHE A 156 4.07 10.32 -14.24
CA PHE A 156 3.56 11.06 -13.08
C PHE A 156 4.48 10.92 -11.87
N PRO A 157 4.46 11.90 -10.96
CA PRO A 157 5.32 11.88 -9.78
C PRO A 157 4.91 10.76 -8.81
N ASP A 158 5.88 10.31 -8.02
CA ASP A 158 5.62 9.43 -6.89
C ASP A 158 4.87 10.20 -5.80
N THR A 159 3.70 9.68 -5.44
CA THR A 159 2.88 10.20 -4.35
C THR A 159 2.48 9.04 -3.45
N LEU A 160 2.62 9.23 -2.16
CA LEU A 160 2.46 8.20 -1.15
C LEU A 160 1.36 8.57 -0.16
N VAL A 161 0.55 7.59 0.20
CA VAL A 161 -0.23 7.58 1.44
C VAL A 161 0.27 6.42 2.28
N GLY A 162 0.63 6.70 3.51
CA GLY A 162 1.05 5.70 4.47
C GLY A 162 0.04 5.53 5.59
N THR A 163 0.07 4.38 6.24
CA THR A 163 -0.69 4.14 7.46
C THR A 163 0.13 4.50 8.68
N ASP A 164 -0.47 5.30 9.58
CA ASP A 164 0.11 5.63 10.87
C ASP A 164 1.30 6.63 10.82
N SER A 165 1.75 7.03 12.01
CA SER A 165 2.80 8.01 12.29
C SER A 165 4.20 7.56 11.83
N HIS A 166 4.36 6.31 11.46
CA HIS A 166 5.63 5.72 11.01
C HIS A 166 5.84 5.77 9.50
N THR A 167 4.97 6.43 8.76
CA THR A 167 5.08 6.56 7.31
C THR A 167 5.22 8.00 6.83
#